data_14471a29d2b7cae5c14e3ee0b6d9ea58
#
_entry.id   14471a29d2b7cae5c14e3ee0b6d9ea58
#
_cell.length_a   1.000
_cell.length_b   1.000
_cell.length_c   1.000
_cell.angle_alpha   90.00
_cell.angle_beta   90.00
_cell.angle_gamma   90.00
#
_symmetry.space_group_name_H-M   'P 1'
#
loop_
_entity.id
_entity.type
_entity.pdbx_description
1 polymer ?
#
loop_
_entity_poly.entity_id
_entity_poly.type
_entity_poly.pdbx_seq_one_letter_code
_entity_poly.pdbx_strand_id
1 'polypeptide(L)'
;MLFNDGWKGPIVDQHMHLDKTNRFLRAAEEFSNAGGTGIFLVHKPSFSTSLPRDINDYRGAYQETLNMASKVRKKIGLDVQVVLGPHPVTWDIQANTMGIEESTELHISAVGLALEMIEAGDAICLGEVGRPHYQVSEERWEKANEMLLEIMRMASSANSPIQLHVEDNGHQTCADMASLCDKAGLPRNRAVRHFASSDLSQRNTSGLPVTVSMGKGSIEGICSSIEQCNSHWGMETDFLDDPKRPGAVLGPRTIPKRTNQLCKALRLMEWDDEKIERYILDIHENWISSTYF
;
A
#
# COMPACT_ATOMS: atom_id res chain seq x y z
N MET A 1 -8.38 -14.98 -20.26
CA MET A 1 -7.01 -14.71 -19.76
C MET A 1 -6.46 -15.84 -18.89
N LEU A 2 -7.30 -16.77 -18.47
CA LEU A 2 -6.90 -17.95 -17.73
C LEU A 2 -6.69 -19.12 -18.70
N PHE A 3 -5.50 -19.71 -18.69
CA PHE A 3 -5.10 -20.81 -19.56
C PHE A 3 -4.66 -22.03 -18.74
N ASN A 4 -4.43 -23.17 -19.39
CA ASN A 4 -3.95 -24.38 -18.70
C ASN A 4 -2.58 -24.18 -18.03
N ASP A 5 -1.72 -23.33 -18.59
CA ASP A 5 -0.40 -22.99 -18.09
C ASP A 5 -0.41 -21.79 -17.08
N GLY A 6 -1.56 -21.20 -16.81
CA GLY A 6 -1.75 -20.17 -15.80
C GLY A 6 -2.42 -18.89 -16.28
N TRP A 7 -2.34 -17.85 -15.46
CA TRP A 7 -2.89 -16.53 -15.71
C TRP A 7 -1.99 -15.70 -16.63
N LYS A 8 -2.59 -15.04 -17.64
CA LYS A 8 -1.90 -14.18 -18.64
C LYS A 8 -2.51 -12.77 -18.71
N GLY A 9 -3.41 -12.44 -17.81
CA GLY A 9 -4.01 -11.11 -17.70
C GLY A 9 -3.17 -10.16 -16.82
N PRO A 10 -3.74 -9.02 -16.41
CA PRO A 10 -3.09 -8.08 -15.52
C PRO A 10 -2.62 -8.71 -14.21
N ILE A 11 -1.42 -8.33 -13.77
CA ILE A 11 -0.84 -8.69 -12.47
C ILE A 11 -0.21 -7.42 -11.89
N VAL A 12 -0.79 -6.91 -10.81
CA VAL A 12 -0.36 -5.67 -10.15
C VAL A 12 0.15 -5.97 -8.75
N ASP A 13 1.35 -5.49 -8.43
CA ASP A 13 1.83 -5.40 -7.06
C ASP A 13 1.42 -4.06 -6.48
N GLN A 14 0.51 -4.07 -5.52
CA GLN A 14 -0.17 -2.85 -5.06
C GLN A 14 0.55 -2.13 -3.93
N HIS A 15 1.77 -2.59 -3.59
CA HIS A 15 2.63 -1.90 -2.66
C HIS A 15 4.09 -2.36 -2.81
N MET A 16 4.91 -1.50 -3.41
CA MET A 16 6.34 -1.78 -3.65
C MET A 16 7.17 -0.52 -3.45
N HIS A 17 8.30 -0.66 -2.76
CA HIS A 17 9.29 0.40 -2.60
C HIS A 17 10.54 0.12 -3.43
N LEU A 18 10.98 1.10 -4.20
CA LEU A 18 12.21 1.03 -4.97
C LEU A 18 13.25 2.04 -4.44
N ASP A 19 14.53 1.73 -4.64
CA ASP A 19 15.62 2.61 -4.27
C ASP A 19 16.61 2.74 -5.44
N LYS A 20 16.83 3.98 -5.92
CA LYS A 20 17.73 4.25 -7.05
C LYS A 20 19.19 3.83 -6.78
N THR A 21 19.57 3.68 -5.52
CA THR A 21 20.92 3.33 -5.10
C THR A 21 21.12 1.82 -4.91
N ASN A 22 20.04 1.02 -4.99
CA ASN A 22 20.10 -0.43 -4.82
C ASN A 22 19.70 -1.18 -6.10
N ARG A 23 18.70 -2.04 -6.02
CA ARG A 23 18.30 -2.89 -7.16
C ARG A 23 17.49 -2.13 -8.22
N PHE A 24 16.63 -1.21 -7.78
CA PHE A 24 15.85 -0.29 -8.60
C PHE A 24 15.23 -0.93 -9.87
N LEU A 25 15.77 -0.58 -11.07
CA LEU A 25 15.26 -1.10 -12.34
C LEU A 25 15.36 -2.63 -12.42
N ARG A 26 16.37 -3.25 -11.79
CA ARG A 26 16.49 -4.72 -11.77
C ARG A 26 15.37 -5.39 -10.99
N ALA A 27 14.88 -4.77 -9.91
CA ALA A 27 13.74 -5.29 -9.16
C ALA A 27 12.44 -5.20 -9.99
N ALA A 28 12.22 -4.06 -10.65
CA ALA A 28 11.09 -3.88 -11.56
C ALA A 28 11.14 -4.84 -12.77
N GLU A 29 12.33 -5.05 -13.34
CA GLU A 29 12.56 -6.00 -14.43
C GLU A 29 12.31 -7.46 -13.98
N GLU A 30 12.73 -7.81 -12.78
CA GLU A 30 12.46 -9.13 -12.19
C GLU A 30 10.96 -9.40 -12.02
N PHE A 31 10.20 -8.39 -11.59
CA PHE A 31 8.74 -8.47 -11.51
C PHE A 31 8.10 -8.63 -12.90
N SER A 32 8.48 -7.78 -13.86
CA SER A 32 7.99 -7.83 -15.23
C SER A 32 8.29 -9.18 -15.91
N ASN A 33 9.53 -9.69 -15.79
CA ASN A 33 9.94 -10.97 -16.33
C ASN A 33 9.19 -12.17 -15.71
N ALA A 34 8.67 -12.01 -14.50
CA ALA A 34 7.83 -13.01 -13.85
C ALA A 34 6.35 -12.97 -14.31
N GLY A 35 5.97 -11.99 -15.12
CA GLY A 35 4.62 -11.79 -15.63
C GLY A 35 3.86 -10.62 -14.99
N GLY A 36 4.50 -9.81 -14.17
CA GLY A 36 3.92 -8.60 -13.61
C GLY A 36 3.68 -7.53 -14.68
N THR A 37 2.59 -6.80 -14.59
CA THR A 37 2.18 -5.78 -15.57
C THR A 37 2.12 -4.36 -14.99
N GLY A 38 1.89 -4.24 -13.69
CA GLY A 38 1.78 -2.95 -13.02
C GLY A 38 2.26 -2.96 -11.58
N ILE A 39 2.70 -1.82 -11.08
CA ILE A 39 3.12 -1.63 -9.68
C ILE A 39 2.56 -0.34 -9.10
N PHE A 40 2.25 -0.36 -7.81
CA PHE A 40 2.11 0.85 -7.02
C PHE A 40 3.46 1.13 -6.38
N LEU A 41 4.13 2.16 -6.90
CA LEU A 41 5.39 2.63 -6.34
C LEU A 41 5.10 3.58 -5.20
N VAL A 42 5.32 3.09 -3.99
CA VAL A 42 5.07 3.84 -2.76
C VAL A 42 6.34 4.55 -2.32
N HIS A 43 6.19 5.81 -1.92
CA HIS A 43 7.30 6.60 -1.40
C HIS A 43 7.98 5.89 -0.23
N LYS A 44 9.30 5.74 -0.30
CA LYS A 44 10.11 5.09 0.74
C LYS A 44 10.85 6.13 1.58
N PRO A 45 10.66 6.15 2.90
CA PRO A 45 11.52 6.97 3.75
C PRO A 45 12.97 6.47 3.75
N SER A 46 13.90 7.40 3.77
CA SER A 46 15.35 7.11 3.79
C SER A 46 15.86 6.96 5.21
N PHE A 47 15.46 5.91 5.93
CA PHE A 47 15.96 5.63 7.29
C PHE A 47 17.48 5.41 7.36
N SER A 48 18.12 5.14 6.22
CA SER A 48 19.55 4.83 6.17
C SER A 48 20.45 6.04 5.90
N THR A 49 19.90 7.17 5.48
CA THR A 49 20.65 8.40 5.18
C THR A 49 20.29 9.51 6.17
N SER A 50 19.33 10.34 5.81
CA SER A 50 18.77 11.39 6.67
C SER A 50 17.27 11.47 6.44
N LEU A 51 16.51 11.59 7.52
CA LEU A 51 15.10 11.91 7.42
C LEU A 51 14.91 13.36 6.98
N PRO A 52 13.81 13.70 6.31
CA PRO A 52 13.47 15.07 5.97
C PRO A 52 13.46 15.96 7.22
N ARG A 53 14.01 17.17 7.13
CA ARG A 53 14.09 18.13 8.22
C ARG A 53 13.14 19.31 8.03
N ASP A 54 12.72 19.51 6.79
CA ASP A 54 11.77 20.54 6.39
C ASP A 54 10.95 20.10 5.17
N ILE A 55 10.05 20.96 4.75
CA ILE A 55 9.15 20.67 3.61
C ILE A 55 9.87 20.57 2.26
N ASN A 56 11.03 21.21 2.10
CA ASN A 56 11.81 21.13 0.86
C ASN A 56 12.50 19.76 0.76
N ASP A 57 12.95 19.20 1.87
CA ASP A 57 13.47 17.83 1.93
C ASP A 57 12.38 16.82 1.51
N TYR A 58 11.12 16.97 1.99
CA TYR A 58 9.98 16.15 1.55
C TYR A 58 9.68 16.34 0.06
N ARG A 59 9.67 17.57 -0.43
CA ARG A 59 9.47 17.87 -1.86
C ARG A 59 10.51 17.17 -2.74
N GLY A 60 11.78 17.23 -2.33
CA GLY A 60 12.87 16.52 -3.01
C GLY A 60 12.69 15.01 -3.02
N ALA A 61 12.29 14.44 -1.89
CA ALA A 61 12.05 12.99 -1.74
C ALA A 61 10.87 12.49 -2.58
N TYR A 62 9.75 13.22 -2.61
CA TYR A 62 8.60 12.89 -3.45
C TYR A 62 8.94 13.01 -4.94
N GLN A 63 9.64 14.08 -5.34
CA GLN A 63 10.11 14.25 -6.72
C GLN A 63 11.04 13.11 -7.15
N GLU A 64 11.86 12.58 -6.25
CA GLU A 64 12.69 11.40 -6.52
C GLU A 64 11.84 10.16 -6.81
N THR A 65 10.77 9.94 -6.05
CA THR A 65 9.84 8.83 -6.28
C THR A 65 9.15 8.95 -7.64
N LEU A 66 8.68 10.15 -8.01
CA LEU A 66 8.12 10.43 -9.35
C LEU A 66 9.13 10.18 -10.48
N ASN A 67 10.38 10.59 -10.29
CA ASN A 67 11.46 10.35 -11.24
C ASN A 67 11.77 8.85 -11.39
N MET A 68 11.71 8.08 -10.32
CA MET A 68 11.86 6.62 -10.36
C MET A 68 10.72 5.99 -11.14
N ALA A 69 9.46 6.36 -10.87
CA ALA A 69 8.29 5.89 -11.60
C ALA A 69 8.41 6.13 -13.10
N SER A 70 8.77 7.35 -13.49
CA SER A 70 9.01 7.72 -14.91
C SER A 70 10.06 6.83 -15.56
N LYS A 71 11.17 6.54 -14.86
CA LYS A 71 12.23 5.64 -15.38
C LYS A 71 11.75 4.22 -15.54
N VAL A 72 10.97 3.68 -14.58
CA VAL A 72 10.41 2.32 -14.67
C VAL A 72 9.46 2.22 -15.86
N ARG A 73 8.51 3.15 -16.02
CA ARG A 73 7.60 3.21 -17.18
C ARG A 73 8.38 3.21 -18.49
N LYS A 74 9.38 4.09 -18.61
CA LYS A 74 10.16 4.28 -19.86
C LYS A 74 11.08 3.10 -20.18
N LYS A 75 11.69 2.46 -19.18
CA LYS A 75 12.75 1.45 -19.39
C LYS A 75 12.25 0.01 -19.34
N ILE A 76 11.24 -0.24 -18.52
CA ILE A 76 10.71 -1.60 -18.28
C ILE A 76 9.35 -1.78 -18.96
N GLY A 77 8.57 -0.70 -19.14
CA GLY A 77 7.24 -0.76 -19.75
C GLY A 77 6.13 -1.19 -18.80
N LEU A 78 6.37 -1.20 -17.49
CA LEU A 78 5.32 -1.45 -16.49
C LEU A 78 4.39 -0.25 -16.39
N ASP A 79 3.10 -0.51 -16.14
CA ASP A 79 2.22 0.50 -15.58
C ASP A 79 2.65 0.81 -14.14
N VAL A 80 2.86 2.08 -13.84
CA VAL A 80 3.33 2.49 -12.50
C VAL A 80 2.39 3.56 -11.96
N GLN A 81 1.69 3.23 -10.91
CA GLN A 81 0.95 4.20 -10.11
C GLN A 81 1.80 4.67 -8.95
N VAL A 82 1.73 5.96 -8.60
CA VAL A 82 2.57 6.53 -7.54
C VAL A 82 1.72 6.86 -6.32
N VAL A 83 2.23 6.47 -5.15
CA VAL A 83 1.65 6.77 -3.84
C VAL A 83 2.64 7.63 -3.07
N LEU A 84 2.20 8.82 -2.63
CA LEU A 84 3.04 9.79 -1.91
C LEU A 84 2.45 10.12 -0.55
N GLY A 85 3.28 10.14 0.46
CA GLY A 85 2.93 10.54 1.81
C GLY A 85 4.09 10.40 2.78
N PRO A 86 4.02 11.07 3.95
CA PRO A 86 5.02 10.90 4.99
C PRO A 86 4.69 9.66 5.83
N HIS A 87 5.65 8.75 5.95
CA HIS A 87 5.50 7.51 6.69
C HIS A 87 5.41 7.76 8.21
N PRO A 88 4.49 7.13 8.97
CA PRO A 88 4.29 7.41 10.40
C PRO A 88 5.53 7.11 11.27
N VAL A 89 6.35 6.14 10.90
CA VAL A 89 7.63 5.88 11.59
C VAL A 89 8.60 7.06 11.45
N THR A 90 8.56 7.78 10.33
CA THR A 90 9.37 9.00 10.16
C THR A 90 9.00 10.06 11.18
N TRP A 91 7.69 10.30 11.39
CA TRP A 91 7.19 11.20 12.41
C TRP A 91 7.69 10.83 13.81
N ASP A 92 7.56 9.55 14.18
CA ASP A 92 7.95 9.09 15.52
C ASP A 92 9.46 9.24 15.76
N ILE A 93 10.29 8.97 14.75
CA ILE A 93 11.75 9.17 14.85
C ILE A 93 12.10 10.67 14.92
N GLN A 94 11.45 11.51 14.10
CA GLN A 94 11.66 12.97 14.10
C GLN A 94 11.27 13.60 15.44
N ALA A 95 10.20 13.10 16.07
CA ALA A 95 9.78 13.56 17.39
C ALA A 95 10.86 13.38 18.49
N ASN A 96 11.82 12.47 18.34
CA ASN A 96 12.94 12.34 19.26
C ASN A 96 13.98 13.47 19.14
N THR A 97 14.00 14.19 18.01
CA THR A 97 15.04 15.19 17.72
C THR A 97 14.48 16.61 17.73
N MET A 98 13.25 16.81 17.23
CA MET A 98 12.61 18.15 17.13
C MET A 98 11.43 18.34 18.06
N GLY A 99 10.99 17.28 18.77
CA GLY A 99 9.79 17.32 19.61
C GLY A 99 8.53 16.89 18.86
N ILE A 100 7.49 16.54 19.62
CA ILE A 100 6.24 15.97 19.08
C ILE A 100 5.49 17.01 18.24
N GLU A 101 5.38 18.24 18.71
CA GLU A 101 4.62 19.32 18.05
C GLU A 101 5.26 19.68 16.70
N GLU A 102 6.55 19.98 16.67
CA GLU A 102 7.27 20.37 15.44
C GLU A 102 7.28 19.22 14.43
N SER A 103 7.49 17.99 14.90
CA SER A 103 7.39 16.80 14.05
C SER A 103 5.99 16.60 13.47
N THR A 104 4.94 16.89 14.25
CA THR A 104 3.54 16.81 13.79
C THR A 104 3.24 17.87 12.75
N GLU A 105 3.64 19.12 12.97
CA GLU A 105 3.47 20.22 12.02
C GLU A 105 4.16 19.92 10.68
N LEU A 106 5.40 19.43 10.74
CA LEU A 106 6.14 19.02 9.55
C LEU A 106 5.43 17.86 8.81
N HIS A 107 4.95 16.87 9.55
CA HIS A 107 4.23 15.72 8.97
C HIS A 107 2.94 16.13 8.26
N ILE A 108 2.11 16.98 8.91
CA ILE A 108 0.89 17.53 8.31
C ILE A 108 1.21 18.38 7.07
N SER A 109 2.28 19.20 7.14
CA SER A 109 2.75 19.97 5.97
C SER A 109 3.15 19.06 4.82
N ALA A 110 3.82 17.93 5.10
CA ALA A 110 4.20 16.95 4.09
C ALA A 110 3.00 16.20 3.49
N VAL A 111 1.94 15.97 4.28
CA VAL A 111 0.64 15.49 3.78
C VAL A 111 0.02 16.51 2.82
N GLY A 112 -0.02 17.78 3.18
CA GLY A 112 -0.51 18.85 2.31
C GLY A 112 0.22 18.88 0.97
N LEU A 113 1.56 18.81 1.00
CA LEU A 113 2.38 18.72 -0.21
C LEU A 113 2.08 17.49 -1.08
N ALA A 114 1.86 16.31 -0.46
CA ALA A 114 1.50 15.11 -1.20
C ALA A 114 0.12 15.27 -1.89
N LEU A 115 -0.85 15.85 -1.18
CA LEU A 115 -2.18 16.14 -1.73
C LEU A 115 -2.14 17.13 -2.89
N GLU A 116 -1.30 18.17 -2.83
CA GLU A 116 -1.06 19.09 -3.96
C GLU A 116 -0.54 18.33 -5.20
N MET A 117 0.39 17.39 -5.02
CA MET A 117 0.92 16.58 -6.12
C MET A 117 -0.12 15.58 -6.66
N ILE A 118 -1.01 15.07 -5.82
CA ILE A 118 -2.12 14.21 -6.24
C ILE A 118 -3.15 15.02 -7.06
N GLU A 119 -3.50 16.21 -6.62
CA GLU A 119 -4.40 17.11 -7.36
C GLU A 119 -3.81 17.51 -8.72
N ALA A 120 -2.49 17.68 -8.79
CA ALA A 120 -1.77 17.92 -10.04
C ALA A 120 -1.71 16.70 -10.99
N GLY A 121 -2.12 15.51 -10.54
CA GLY A 121 -2.08 14.25 -11.29
C GLY A 121 -0.72 13.56 -11.33
N ASP A 122 0.22 13.98 -10.48
CA ASP A 122 1.55 13.36 -10.38
C ASP A 122 1.51 12.01 -9.63
N ALA A 123 0.57 11.87 -8.67
CA ALA A 123 0.33 10.67 -7.88
C ALA A 123 -1.18 10.39 -7.77
N ILE A 124 -1.55 9.16 -7.36
CA ILE A 124 -2.97 8.74 -7.31
C ILE A 124 -3.51 8.59 -5.89
N CYS A 125 -2.65 8.57 -4.89
CA CYS A 125 -3.04 8.20 -3.53
C CYS A 125 -2.10 8.82 -2.50
N LEU A 126 -2.67 9.26 -1.37
CA LEU A 126 -1.90 9.66 -0.19
C LEU A 126 -1.45 8.42 0.58
N GLY A 127 -0.16 8.23 0.77
CA GLY A 127 0.38 7.10 1.55
C GLY A 127 1.89 6.90 1.40
N GLU A 128 2.47 6.12 2.26
CA GLU A 128 1.85 5.52 3.46
C GLU A 128 1.61 6.58 4.54
N VAL A 129 0.41 6.62 5.05
CA VAL A 129 0.08 7.43 6.22
C VAL A 129 -0.56 6.53 7.30
N GLY A 130 -0.53 6.93 8.55
CA GLY A 130 -1.07 6.06 9.58
C GLY A 130 -0.55 6.37 10.97
N ARG A 131 -0.26 5.32 11.73
CA ARG A 131 0.24 5.40 13.09
C ARG A 131 1.32 4.32 13.33
N PRO A 132 2.18 4.46 14.37
CA PRO A 132 3.23 3.48 14.64
C PRO A 132 2.67 2.06 14.78
N HIS A 133 3.30 1.11 14.10
CA HIS A 133 2.94 -0.32 14.15
C HIS A 133 3.65 -1.09 15.29
N TYR A 134 4.34 -0.36 16.18
CA TYR A 134 5.05 -0.87 17.34
C TYR A 134 4.68 -0.08 18.59
N GLN A 135 5.09 -0.58 19.75
CA GLN A 135 4.77 0.04 21.03
C GLN A 135 5.48 1.39 21.17
N VAL A 136 4.68 2.43 21.45
CA VAL A 136 5.13 3.79 21.79
C VAL A 136 4.53 4.22 23.14
N SER A 137 4.90 5.38 23.66
CA SER A 137 4.25 5.95 24.85
C SER A 137 2.77 6.29 24.57
N GLU A 138 1.96 6.32 25.62
CA GLU A 138 0.54 6.69 25.53
C GLU A 138 0.36 8.07 24.88
N GLU A 139 1.16 9.06 25.29
CA GLU A 139 1.18 10.41 24.70
C GLU A 139 1.40 10.36 23.18
N ARG A 140 2.37 9.58 22.71
CA ARG A 140 2.65 9.43 21.27
C ARG A 140 1.53 8.70 20.55
N TRP A 141 0.94 7.70 21.20
CA TRP A 141 -0.18 6.97 20.61
C TRP A 141 -1.42 7.87 20.44
N GLU A 142 -1.75 8.66 21.46
CA GLU A 142 -2.84 9.63 21.40
C GLU A 142 -2.59 10.65 20.30
N LYS A 143 -1.38 11.24 20.26
CA LYS A 143 -1.01 12.22 19.24
C LYS A 143 -1.03 11.64 17.82
N ALA A 144 -0.58 10.39 17.62
CA ALA A 144 -0.63 9.72 16.35
C ALA A 144 -2.09 9.50 15.86
N ASN A 145 -3.01 9.18 16.79
CA ASN A 145 -4.44 9.04 16.44
C ASN A 145 -5.09 10.38 16.10
N GLU A 146 -4.77 11.47 16.84
CA GLU A 146 -5.24 12.82 16.51
C GLU A 146 -4.74 13.25 15.12
N MET A 147 -3.46 13.06 14.86
CA MET A 147 -2.84 13.38 13.58
C MET A 147 -3.43 12.54 12.44
N LEU A 148 -3.65 11.24 12.63
CA LEU A 148 -4.28 10.39 11.62
C LEU A 148 -5.71 10.83 11.30
N LEU A 149 -6.50 11.23 12.32
CA LEU A 149 -7.84 11.76 12.11
C LEU A 149 -7.80 13.05 11.27
N GLU A 150 -6.83 13.93 11.51
CA GLU A 150 -6.64 15.16 10.71
C GLU A 150 -6.23 14.82 9.27
N ILE A 151 -5.30 13.90 9.08
CA ILE A 151 -4.87 13.41 7.76
C ILE A 151 -6.07 12.84 6.97
N MET A 152 -6.93 12.05 7.61
CA MET A 152 -8.12 11.51 6.98
C MET A 152 -9.11 12.62 6.58
N ARG A 153 -9.25 13.70 7.37
CA ARG A 153 -10.07 14.88 7.01
C ARG A 153 -9.49 15.62 5.81
N MET A 154 -8.17 15.81 5.77
CA MET A 154 -7.49 16.42 4.63
C MET A 154 -7.70 15.59 3.36
N ALA A 155 -7.51 14.28 3.44
CA ALA A 155 -7.73 13.36 2.32
C ALA A 155 -9.21 13.37 1.85
N SER A 156 -10.16 13.38 2.79
CA SER A 156 -11.59 13.51 2.47
C SER A 156 -11.89 14.82 1.73
N SER A 157 -11.34 15.94 2.20
CA SER A 157 -11.52 17.25 1.57
C SER A 157 -10.91 17.33 0.17
N ALA A 158 -9.78 16.66 -0.05
CA ALA A 158 -9.11 16.58 -1.35
C ALA A 158 -9.67 15.46 -2.25
N ASN A 159 -10.68 14.73 -1.80
CA ASN A 159 -11.18 13.52 -2.49
C ASN A 159 -10.07 12.52 -2.85
N SER A 160 -9.04 12.40 -2.01
CA SER A 160 -7.91 11.49 -2.23
C SER A 160 -8.14 10.17 -1.51
N PRO A 161 -7.87 9.02 -2.13
CA PRO A 161 -7.72 7.76 -1.40
C PRO A 161 -6.47 7.80 -0.52
N ILE A 162 -6.45 6.94 0.51
CA ILE A 162 -5.31 6.78 1.40
C ILE A 162 -4.85 5.33 1.48
N GLN A 163 -3.54 5.10 1.58
CA GLN A 163 -2.96 3.82 2.00
C GLN A 163 -2.49 3.93 3.46
N LEU A 164 -3.05 3.05 4.30
CA LEU A 164 -2.87 3.06 5.75
C LEU A 164 -1.78 2.11 6.20
N HIS A 165 -0.75 2.66 6.84
CA HIS A 165 0.27 1.92 7.58
C HIS A 165 -0.08 1.95 9.07
N VAL A 166 -0.50 0.81 9.62
CA VAL A 166 -0.98 0.68 10.98
C VAL A 166 -0.51 -0.65 11.61
N GLU A 167 -0.66 -0.76 12.91
CA GLU A 167 -0.38 -2.00 13.64
C GLU A 167 -1.31 -3.16 13.22
N ASP A 168 -0.97 -4.37 13.61
CA ASP A 168 -1.80 -5.54 13.39
C ASP A 168 -2.30 -6.14 14.72
N ASN A 169 -3.47 -5.67 15.14
CA ASN A 169 -4.25 -6.21 16.27
C ASN A 169 -5.48 -7.02 15.77
N GLY A 170 -5.31 -7.72 14.65
CA GLY A 170 -6.36 -8.52 14.02
C GLY A 170 -7.55 -7.64 13.60
N HIS A 171 -8.76 -8.10 13.85
CA HIS A 171 -9.99 -7.39 13.45
C HIS A 171 -10.16 -6.01 14.11
N GLN A 172 -9.54 -5.77 15.27
CA GLN A 172 -9.67 -4.49 15.97
C GLN A 172 -9.06 -3.34 15.16
N THR A 173 -7.94 -3.57 14.50
CA THR A 173 -7.28 -2.53 13.67
C THR A 173 -8.21 -1.98 12.59
N CYS A 174 -8.84 -2.84 11.79
CA CYS A 174 -9.77 -2.37 10.77
C CYS A 174 -11.04 -1.73 11.36
N ALA A 175 -11.52 -2.22 12.52
CA ALA A 175 -12.65 -1.59 13.20
C ALA A 175 -12.34 -0.17 13.67
N ASP A 176 -11.14 0.04 14.22
CA ASP A 176 -10.68 1.37 14.62
C ASP A 176 -10.53 2.30 13.40
N MET A 177 -9.90 1.81 12.32
CA MET A 177 -9.74 2.61 11.10
C MET A 177 -11.08 2.96 10.46
N ALA A 178 -12.04 2.04 10.43
CA ALA A 178 -13.39 2.32 9.95
C ALA A 178 -14.08 3.39 10.80
N SER A 179 -13.93 3.35 12.13
CA SER A 179 -14.43 4.39 13.03
C SER A 179 -13.79 5.76 12.79
N LEU A 180 -12.47 5.79 12.53
CA LEU A 180 -11.77 7.04 12.18
C LEU A 180 -12.22 7.58 10.83
N CYS A 181 -12.43 6.72 9.82
CA CYS A 181 -13.00 7.12 8.53
C CYS A 181 -14.37 7.80 8.71
N ASP A 182 -15.25 7.20 9.49
CA ASP A 182 -16.60 7.75 9.75
C ASP A 182 -16.51 9.13 10.45
N LYS A 183 -15.62 9.28 11.44
CA LYS A 183 -15.38 10.56 12.14
C LYS A 183 -14.75 11.63 11.25
N ALA A 184 -13.94 11.24 10.28
CA ALA A 184 -13.29 12.13 9.33
C ALA A 184 -14.17 12.50 8.14
N GLY A 185 -15.27 11.77 7.90
CA GLY A 185 -16.07 11.88 6.69
C GLY A 185 -15.36 11.32 5.45
N LEU A 186 -14.36 10.46 5.63
CA LEU A 186 -13.68 9.77 4.53
C LEU A 186 -14.44 8.48 4.19
N PRO A 187 -14.91 8.29 2.95
CA PRO A 187 -15.55 7.04 2.57
C PRO A 187 -14.63 5.84 2.83
N ARG A 188 -15.14 4.80 3.50
CA ARG A 188 -14.34 3.62 3.89
C ARG A 188 -13.69 2.94 2.68
N ASN A 189 -14.35 2.93 1.53
CA ASN A 189 -13.79 2.38 0.29
C ASN A 189 -12.62 3.20 -0.30
N ARG A 190 -12.29 4.34 0.29
CA ARG A 190 -11.14 5.19 -0.06
C ARG A 190 -9.97 5.04 0.93
N ALA A 191 -10.11 4.20 1.97
CA ALA A 191 -9.09 3.96 2.99
C ALA A 191 -8.58 2.52 2.88
N VAL A 192 -7.48 2.32 2.19
CA VAL A 192 -6.90 1.00 1.94
C VAL A 192 -5.93 0.64 3.04
N ARG A 193 -6.21 -0.40 3.83
CA ARG A 193 -5.22 -0.95 4.75
C ARG A 193 -4.21 -1.78 3.99
N HIS A 194 -2.96 -1.33 3.94
CA HIS A 194 -1.88 -2.14 3.41
C HIS A 194 -1.36 -3.16 4.43
N PHE A 195 -0.57 -4.13 3.99
CA PHE A 195 0.03 -5.20 4.78
C PHE A 195 -1.00 -5.98 5.62
N ALA A 196 -2.20 -6.17 5.07
CA ALA A 196 -3.25 -6.90 5.76
C ALA A 196 -2.97 -8.42 5.80
N SER A 197 -3.57 -9.07 6.79
CA SER A 197 -3.60 -10.53 6.86
C SER A 197 -4.42 -11.12 5.71
N SER A 198 -4.29 -12.42 5.48
CA SER A 198 -5.04 -13.15 4.44
C SER A 198 -6.47 -13.53 4.85
N ASP A 199 -6.94 -13.13 6.03
CA ASP A 199 -8.34 -13.23 6.42
C ASP A 199 -9.15 -12.06 5.84
N LEU A 200 -9.91 -12.35 4.78
CA LEU A 200 -10.74 -11.38 4.05
C LEU A 200 -12.15 -11.24 4.62
N SER A 201 -12.46 -11.90 5.73
CA SER A 201 -13.80 -11.83 6.30
C SER A 201 -14.20 -10.39 6.64
N GLN A 202 -15.50 -10.09 6.55
CA GLN A 202 -16.06 -8.79 6.92
C GLN A 202 -15.65 -8.39 8.36
N ARG A 203 -15.57 -9.37 9.26
CA ARG A 203 -15.12 -9.14 10.62
C ARG A 203 -13.70 -8.56 10.66
N ASN A 204 -12.80 -9.08 9.83
CA ASN A 204 -11.40 -8.67 9.82
C ASN A 204 -11.15 -7.37 9.03
N THR A 205 -11.92 -7.14 7.97
CA THR A 205 -11.76 -5.94 7.11
C THR A 205 -12.60 -4.74 7.56
N SER A 206 -13.69 -4.96 8.30
CA SER A 206 -14.65 -3.93 8.72
C SER A 206 -15.19 -3.06 7.56
N GLY A 207 -15.21 -3.64 6.33
CA GLY A 207 -15.65 -2.96 5.11
C GLY A 207 -14.59 -2.06 4.47
N LEU A 208 -13.36 -2.04 4.97
CA LEU A 208 -12.24 -1.36 4.32
C LEU A 208 -11.67 -2.23 3.18
N PRO A 209 -11.26 -1.64 2.06
CA PRO A 209 -10.39 -2.35 1.12
C PRO A 209 -9.03 -2.65 1.77
N VAL A 210 -8.45 -3.78 1.39
CA VAL A 210 -7.16 -4.21 1.95
C VAL A 210 -6.21 -4.69 0.85
N THR A 211 -4.91 -4.48 1.03
CA THR A 211 -3.89 -5.19 0.25
C THR A 211 -3.22 -6.23 1.13
N VAL A 212 -3.27 -7.48 0.67
CA VAL A 212 -2.82 -8.65 1.42
C VAL A 212 -1.35 -8.91 1.14
N SER A 213 -0.55 -8.99 2.20
CA SER A 213 0.83 -9.45 2.09
C SER A 213 0.86 -10.93 1.69
N MET A 214 1.34 -11.22 0.47
CA MET A 214 1.27 -12.54 -0.17
C MET A 214 2.37 -13.51 0.29
N GLY A 215 2.60 -13.59 1.60
CA GLY A 215 3.55 -14.48 2.25
C GLY A 215 3.17 -15.96 2.18
N LYS A 216 3.90 -16.76 2.96
CA LYS A 216 3.59 -18.19 3.13
C LYS A 216 2.24 -18.35 3.85
N GLY A 217 1.37 -19.22 3.35
CA GLY A 217 0.05 -19.48 3.94
C GLY A 217 -1.04 -18.50 3.47
N SER A 218 -0.70 -17.45 2.69
CA SER A 218 -1.68 -16.45 2.25
C SER A 218 -2.80 -17.03 1.38
N ILE A 219 -2.49 -17.97 0.50
CA ILE A 219 -3.49 -18.60 -0.37
C ILE A 219 -4.51 -19.39 0.44
N GLU A 220 -4.04 -20.16 1.41
CA GLU A 220 -4.90 -20.95 2.31
C GLU A 220 -5.81 -20.04 3.15
N GLY A 221 -5.27 -18.94 3.69
CA GLY A 221 -6.03 -17.96 4.45
C GLY A 221 -7.11 -17.28 3.60
N ILE A 222 -6.75 -16.85 2.38
CA ILE A 222 -7.70 -16.27 1.42
C ILE A 222 -8.82 -17.27 1.11
N CYS A 223 -8.49 -18.49 0.72
CA CYS A 223 -9.48 -19.51 0.38
C CYS A 223 -10.42 -19.85 1.53
N SER A 224 -9.96 -19.76 2.78
CA SER A 224 -10.80 -20.03 3.96
C SER A 224 -11.79 -18.92 4.29
N SER A 225 -11.56 -17.69 3.81
CA SER A 225 -12.37 -16.51 4.15
C SER A 225 -13.04 -15.84 2.94
N ILE A 226 -12.73 -16.29 1.73
CA ILE A 226 -13.16 -15.66 0.47
C ILE A 226 -14.70 -15.53 0.34
N GLU A 227 -15.46 -16.49 0.82
CA GLU A 227 -16.92 -16.45 0.79
C GLU A 227 -17.53 -15.47 1.80
N GLN A 228 -16.75 -15.04 2.79
CA GLN A 228 -17.14 -14.04 3.79
C GLN A 228 -16.59 -12.65 3.46
N CYS A 229 -15.89 -12.52 2.31
CA CYS A 229 -15.33 -11.28 1.84
C CYS A 229 -16.43 -10.38 1.26
N ASN A 230 -16.55 -9.17 1.78
CA ASN A 230 -17.47 -8.15 1.27
C ASN A 230 -16.76 -6.82 0.97
N SER A 231 -15.44 -6.81 1.03
CA SER A 231 -14.58 -5.66 0.75
C SER A 231 -13.75 -5.93 -0.49
N HIS A 232 -13.33 -4.89 -1.16
CA HIS A 232 -12.30 -5.01 -2.18
C HIS A 232 -10.97 -5.42 -1.54
N TRP A 233 -10.18 -6.16 -2.30
CA TRP A 233 -8.83 -6.51 -1.86
C TRP A 233 -7.88 -6.68 -3.04
N GLY A 234 -6.59 -6.57 -2.76
CA GLY A 234 -5.54 -6.78 -3.73
C GLY A 234 -4.32 -7.48 -3.14
N MET A 235 -3.31 -7.70 -3.97
CA MET A 235 -2.09 -8.40 -3.60
C MET A 235 -0.92 -7.43 -3.50
N GLU A 236 -0.08 -7.60 -2.49
CA GLU A 236 1.15 -6.82 -2.35
C GLU A 236 2.32 -7.66 -1.89
N THR A 237 3.53 -7.17 -2.19
CA THR A 237 4.77 -7.72 -1.62
C THR A 237 5.27 -6.93 -0.43
N ASP A 238 4.96 -5.64 -0.35
CA ASP A 238 5.70 -4.69 0.47
C ASP A 238 7.22 -4.82 0.23
N PHE A 239 7.62 -5.04 -1.03
CA PHE A 239 9.02 -5.19 -1.36
C PHE A 239 9.80 -3.93 -1.01
N LEU A 240 10.68 -4.06 -0.02
CA LEU A 240 11.55 -2.98 0.43
C LEU A 240 12.93 -3.12 -0.25
N ASP A 241 13.18 -2.26 -1.22
CA ASP A 241 14.48 -2.18 -1.91
C ASP A 241 15.51 -1.49 -1.01
N ASP A 242 15.98 -2.19 0.03
CA ASP A 242 16.94 -1.68 1.00
C ASP A 242 18.14 -2.63 1.15
N PRO A 243 19.38 -2.20 0.85
CA PRO A 243 20.56 -3.04 0.97
C PRO A 243 20.86 -3.47 2.41
N LYS A 244 20.37 -2.73 3.41
CA LYS A 244 20.54 -3.06 4.83
C LYS A 244 19.51 -4.06 5.35
N ARG A 245 18.45 -4.32 4.58
CA ARG A 245 17.35 -5.22 4.95
C ARG A 245 17.01 -6.21 3.83
N PRO A 246 18.00 -6.94 3.27
CA PRO A 246 17.74 -7.87 2.20
C PRO A 246 16.83 -8.99 2.71
N GLY A 247 15.67 -9.18 2.07
CA GLY A 247 14.67 -10.20 2.44
C GLY A 247 13.80 -9.86 3.66
N ALA A 248 13.76 -8.58 4.09
CA ALA A 248 12.85 -8.13 5.16
C ALA A 248 11.36 -8.33 4.79
N VAL A 249 11.04 -8.36 3.50
CA VAL A 249 9.72 -8.53 2.91
C VAL A 249 9.78 -9.44 1.69
N LEU A 250 8.67 -9.61 0.98
CA LEU A 250 8.58 -10.53 -0.15
C LEU A 250 9.34 -10.00 -1.38
N GLY A 251 9.86 -10.91 -2.18
CA GLY A 251 10.59 -10.54 -3.40
C GLY A 251 9.67 -10.22 -4.58
N PRO A 252 10.19 -9.53 -5.64
CA PRO A 252 9.38 -9.05 -6.77
C PRO A 252 8.63 -10.14 -7.54
N ARG A 253 9.10 -11.39 -7.54
CA ARG A 253 8.42 -12.51 -8.23
C ARG A 253 7.20 -13.06 -7.48
N THR A 254 6.92 -12.55 -6.28
CA THR A 254 5.92 -13.17 -5.40
C THR A 254 4.52 -13.04 -5.98
N ILE A 255 4.10 -11.85 -6.40
CA ILE A 255 2.71 -11.65 -6.84
C ILE A 255 2.38 -12.48 -8.09
N PRO A 256 3.19 -12.51 -9.17
CA PRO A 256 2.91 -13.38 -10.31
C PRO A 256 2.80 -14.87 -9.91
N LYS A 257 3.66 -15.34 -9.02
CA LYS A 257 3.60 -16.70 -8.49
C LYS A 257 2.31 -16.96 -7.69
N ARG A 258 1.94 -16.03 -6.80
CA ARG A 258 0.76 -16.16 -5.93
C ARG A 258 -0.54 -16.06 -6.70
N THR A 259 -0.63 -15.20 -7.71
CA THR A 259 -1.77 -15.15 -8.64
C THR A 259 -2.03 -16.52 -9.28
N ASN A 260 -0.98 -17.15 -9.81
CA ASN A 260 -1.09 -18.48 -10.40
C ASN A 260 -1.44 -19.57 -9.36
N GLN A 261 -0.96 -19.45 -8.13
CA GLN A 261 -1.33 -20.36 -7.04
C GLN A 261 -2.79 -20.18 -6.62
N LEU A 262 -3.28 -18.94 -6.57
CA LEU A 262 -4.69 -18.65 -6.27
C LEU A 262 -5.61 -19.25 -7.36
N CYS A 263 -5.31 -19.05 -8.64
CA CYS A 263 -6.08 -19.69 -9.73
C CYS A 263 -6.19 -21.21 -9.55
N LYS A 264 -5.09 -21.88 -9.19
CA LYS A 264 -5.09 -23.32 -8.94
C LYS A 264 -5.93 -23.70 -7.72
N ALA A 265 -5.84 -22.92 -6.63
CA ALA A 265 -6.60 -23.18 -5.41
C ALA A 265 -8.11 -22.99 -5.65
N LEU A 266 -8.51 -21.97 -6.40
CA LEU A 266 -9.92 -21.73 -6.74
C LEU A 266 -10.50 -22.86 -7.62
N ARG A 267 -9.72 -23.42 -8.56
CA ARG A 267 -10.14 -24.62 -9.30
C ARG A 267 -10.34 -25.83 -8.39
N LEU A 268 -9.50 -26.01 -7.37
CA LEU A 268 -9.69 -27.07 -6.38
C LEU A 268 -10.93 -26.83 -5.48
N MET A 269 -11.41 -25.58 -5.38
CA MET A 269 -12.69 -25.23 -4.76
C MET A 269 -13.87 -25.33 -5.74
N GLU A 270 -13.69 -25.99 -6.88
CA GLU A 270 -14.71 -26.21 -7.91
C GLU A 270 -15.26 -24.94 -8.56
N TRP A 271 -14.50 -23.82 -8.53
CA TRP A 271 -14.86 -22.64 -9.31
C TRP A 271 -14.59 -22.89 -10.79
N ASP A 272 -15.51 -22.49 -11.64
CA ASP A 272 -15.29 -22.52 -13.10
C ASP A 272 -14.29 -21.44 -13.54
N ASP A 273 -13.71 -21.64 -14.72
CA ASP A 273 -12.65 -20.75 -15.23
C ASP A 273 -13.16 -19.33 -15.50
N GLU A 274 -14.44 -19.13 -15.85
CA GLU A 274 -15.02 -17.80 -16.05
C GLU A 274 -15.15 -17.03 -14.73
N LYS A 275 -15.59 -17.69 -13.66
CA LYS A 275 -15.65 -17.12 -12.31
C LYS A 275 -14.26 -16.75 -11.79
N ILE A 276 -13.27 -17.64 -12.00
CA ILE A 276 -11.88 -17.38 -11.61
C ILE A 276 -11.33 -16.18 -12.40
N GLU A 277 -11.56 -16.12 -13.70
CA GLU A 277 -11.08 -15.02 -14.55
C GLU A 277 -11.63 -13.67 -14.07
N ARG A 278 -12.92 -13.57 -13.84
CA ARG A 278 -13.56 -12.35 -13.30
C ARG A 278 -12.98 -11.95 -11.94
N TYR A 279 -12.80 -12.93 -11.07
CA TYR A 279 -12.27 -12.69 -9.72
C TYR A 279 -10.81 -12.21 -9.72
N ILE A 280 -9.97 -12.79 -10.56
CA ILE A 280 -8.56 -12.36 -10.67
C ILE A 280 -8.46 -10.98 -11.33
N LEU A 281 -9.32 -10.68 -12.32
CA LEU A 281 -9.42 -9.32 -12.88
C LEU A 281 -9.86 -8.31 -11.82
N ASP A 282 -10.81 -8.68 -10.97
CA ASP A 282 -11.23 -7.81 -9.87
C ASP A 282 -10.07 -7.47 -8.93
N ILE A 283 -9.28 -8.45 -8.53
CA ILE A 283 -8.11 -8.29 -7.64
C ILE A 283 -7.03 -7.36 -8.23
N HIS A 284 -6.78 -7.45 -9.54
CA HIS A 284 -5.65 -6.77 -10.16
C HIS A 284 -6.02 -5.50 -10.96
N GLU A 285 -7.30 -5.25 -11.22
CA GLU A 285 -7.72 -4.17 -12.13
C GLU A 285 -8.99 -3.43 -11.68
N ASN A 286 -10.12 -4.14 -11.55
CA ASN A 286 -11.42 -3.49 -11.46
C ASN A 286 -11.59 -2.62 -10.21
N TRP A 287 -11.25 -3.15 -9.04
CA TRP A 287 -11.42 -2.39 -7.80
C TRP A 287 -10.44 -1.21 -7.69
N ILE A 288 -9.28 -1.32 -8.34
CA ILE A 288 -8.30 -0.24 -8.40
C ILE A 288 -8.97 1.01 -8.99
N SER A 289 -9.68 0.83 -10.11
CA SER A 289 -10.39 1.94 -10.77
C SER A 289 -11.44 2.58 -9.87
N SER A 290 -12.18 1.80 -9.08
CA SER A 290 -13.25 2.32 -8.21
C SER A 290 -12.74 2.96 -6.92
N THR A 291 -11.53 2.62 -6.47
CA THR A 291 -10.96 3.08 -5.19
C THR A 291 -9.99 4.23 -5.38
N TYR A 292 -9.17 4.19 -6.45
CA TYR A 292 -8.07 5.14 -6.62
C TYR A 292 -8.36 6.24 -7.66
N PHE A 293 -9.35 6.05 -8.52
CA PHE A 293 -9.77 6.99 -9.56
C PHE A 293 -11.26 7.32 -9.45
#